data_1307d226e33adb4a6a7d97fd5fb57125
#
_entry.id   1307d226e33adb4a6a7d97fd5fb57125
#
_cell.length_a   1.000
_cell.length_b   1.000
_cell.length_c   1.000
_cell.angle_alpha   90.00
_cell.angle_beta   90.00
_cell.angle_gamma   90.00
#
_symmetry.space_group_name_H-M   'P 1'
#
loop_
_entity.id
_entity.type
_entity.pdbx_description
1 polymer ?
#
loop_
_entity_poly.entity_id
_entity_poly.type
_entity_poly.pdbx_seq_one_letter_code
_entity_poly.pdbx_strand_id
1 'polypeptide(L)'
;MIRLLKIYLTLTFLLVTTFCMAQKSELKFSKDGKFKIVQFTDVHFKYGNRASDIALERINQVLDDERPDLVIFTGDVVYSAPADSGMLQVLEPVVKRKLPFVVTFGNHDNEQGMTREQLYDIIRKVPGNLLPDRGTVLSPDYVLTVKSSSNVKKDAALLYCMDSHSYSPLKDVKGYAWLTFDQINWYRQQSAAYKAQNGCLLYTSPSPRD
;
A
#
# COMPACT_ATOMS: atom_id res chain seq x y z
N MET A 1 -12.54 20.75 47.12
CA MET A 1 -12.75 21.35 45.80
C MET A 1 -11.52 21.19 44.87
N ILE A 2 -10.33 21.56 45.26
CA ILE A 2 -9.10 21.49 44.41
C ILE A 2 -8.70 20.07 44.04
N ARG A 3 -8.88 19.06 44.91
CA ARG A 3 -8.58 17.66 44.60
C ARG A 3 -9.51 17.03 43.53
N LEU A 4 -10.80 17.35 43.60
CA LEU A 4 -11.79 16.93 42.62
C LEU A 4 -11.52 17.56 41.25
N LEU A 5 -11.15 18.84 41.21
CA LEU A 5 -10.81 19.53 39.95
C LEU A 5 -9.56 18.94 39.27
N LYS A 6 -8.54 18.52 40.04
CA LYS A 6 -7.34 17.85 39.52
C LYS A 6 -7.67 16.45 38.94
N ILE A 7 -8.59 15.72 39.58
CA ILE A 7 -9.04 14.42 39.09
C ILE A 7 -9.83 14.55 37.76
N TYR A 8 -10.71 15.56 37.67
CA TYR A 8 -11.42 15.84 36.41
C TYR A 8 -10.48 16.29 35.29
N LEU A 9 -9.45 17.12 35.57
CA LEU A 9 -8.48 17.55 34.58
C LEU A 9 -7.59 16.41 34.07
N THR A 10 -7.18 15.48 34.96
CA THR A 10 -6.42 14.30 34.58
C THR A 10 -7.27 13.29 33.82
N LEU A 11 -8.55 13.09 34.16
CA LEU A 11 -9.45 12.21 33.38
C LEU A 11 -9.75 12.76 31.98
N THR A 12 -9.99 14.07 31.85
CA THR A 12 -10.19 14.72 30.53
C THR A 12 -8.92 14.67 29.67
N PHE A 13 -7.74 14.83 30.25
CA PHE A 13 -6.48 14.69 29.51
C PHE A 13 -6.23 13.25 29.07
N LEU A 14 -6.58 12.25 29.89
CA LEU A 14 -6.49 10.82 29.52
C LEU A 14 -7.51 10.45 28.42
N LEU A 15 -8.71 11.03 28.43
CA LEU A 15 -9.72 10.78 27.38
C LEU A 15 -9.33 11.39 26.02
N VAL A 16 -8.63 12.51 25.99
CA VAL A 16 -8.19 13.17 24.76
C VAL A 16 -7.01 12.42 24.11
N THR A 17 -6.18 11.73 24.88
CA THR A 17 -5.03 10.96 24.35
C THR A 17 -5.42 9.62 23.74
N THR A 18 -6.62 9.08 24.02
CA THR A 18 -7.05 7.77 23.48
C THR A 18 -7.75 7.86 22.12
N PHE A 19 -7.99 9.05 21.56
CA PHE A 19 -8.65 9.23 20.26
C PHE A 19 -7.70 9.47 19.08
N CYS A 20 -6.39 9.30 19.27
CA CYS A 20 -5.46 9.30 18.15
C CYS A 20 -5.34 7.89 17.54
N MET A 21 -6.47 7.26 17.23
CA MET A 21 -6.51 6.16 16.27
C MET A 21 -6.09 6.76 14.95
N ALA A 22 -5.00 6.28 14.37
CA ALA A 22 -4.55 6.69 13.04
C ALA A 22 -5.70 6.44 12.05
N GLN A 23 -6.47 7.49 11.78
CA GLN A 23 -7.53 7.44 10.77
C GLN A 23 -6.82 7.16 9.44
N LYS A 24 -7.08 6.01 8.82
CA LYS A 24 -6.55 5.70 7.49
C LYS A 24 -6.88 6.88 6.59
N SER A 25 -5.86 7.44 5.94
CA SER A 25 -6.02 8.56 5.03
C SER A 25 -7.02 8.21 3.94
N GLU A 26 -8.13 8.95 3.83
CA GLU A 26 -9.09 8.78 2.75
C GLU A 26 -8.46 9.31 1.46
N LEU A 27 -8.33 8.45 0.45
CA LEU A 27 -7.85 8.87 -0.86
C LEU A 27 -8.97 9.61 -1.60
N LYS A 28 -8.64 10.79 -2.13
CA LYS A 28 -9.64 11.66 -2.76
C LYS A 28 -9.01 12.53 -3.85
N PHE A 29 -9.73 12.68 -4.96
CA PHE A 29 -9.36 13.66 -5.97
C PHE A 29 -9.34 15.08 -5.39
N SER A 30 -8.39 15.89 -5.81
CA SER A 30 -8.32 17.30 -5.54
C SER A 30 -9.48 18.05 -6.23
N LYS A 31 -9.71 19.31 -5.83
CA LYS A 31 -10.82 20.11 -6.39
C LYS A 31 -10.70 20.36 -7.90
N ASP A 32 -9.48 20.36 -8.44
CA ASP A 32 -9.18 20.47 -9.87
C ASP A 32 -9.23 19.12 -10.62
N GLY A 33 -9.73 18.07 -9.95
CA GLY A 33 -9.96 16.76 -10.56
C GLY A 33 -8.71 15.90 -10.74
N LYS A 34 -7.62 16.22 -10.04
CA LYS A 34 -6.36 15.46 -10.12
C LYS A 34 -6.17 14.56 -8.91
N PHE A 35 -5.52 13.43 -9.15
CA PHE A 35 -4.99 12.54 -8.12
C PHE A 35 -3.68 11.95 -8.65
N LYS A 36 -2.57 12.26 -7.99
CA LYS A 36 -1.24 11.88 -8.44
C LYS A 36 -0.76 10.65 -7.71
N ILE A 37 -0.37 9.64 -8.47
CA ILE A 37 0.23 8.42 -7.95
C ILE A 37 1.69 8.37 -8.40
N VAL A 38 2.61 8.10 -7.49
CA VAL A 38 3.97 7.70 -7.80
C VAL A 38 4.10 6.20 -7.55
N GLN A 39 4.60 5.50 -8.56
CA GLN A 39 4.88 4.07 -8.50
C GLN A 39 6.38 3.84 -8.49
N PHE A 40 6.85 3.03 -7.54
CA PHE A 40 8.19 2.48 -7.51
C PHE A 40 8.10 0.96 -7.69
N THR A 41 8.99 0.41 -8.50
CA THR A 41 9.11 -1.04 -8.73
C THR A 41 10.58 -1.41 -8.81
N ASP A 42 10.91 -2.65 -8.52
CA ASP A 42 12.24 -3.21 -8.72
C ASP A 42 13.36 -2.37 -8.06
N VAL A 43 13.11 -1.90 -6.85
CA VAL A 43 14.10 -1.11 -6.10
C VAL A 43 15.33 -1.95 -5.76
N HIS A 44 15.11 -3.26 -5.49
CA HIS A 44 16.14 -4.25 -5.16
C HIS A 44 17.13 -3.74 -4.10
N PHE A 45 16.58 -3.09 -3.07
CA PHE A 45 17.38 -2.45 -2.04
C PHE A 45 18.17 -3.48 -1.23
N LYS A 46 19.47 -3.23 -1.07
CA LYS A 46 20.36 -4.05 -0.25
C LYS A 46 20.73 -3.30 1.01
N TYR A 47 20.17 -3.74 2.14
CA TYR A 47 20.41 -3.12 3.45
C TYR A 47 21.91 -3.10 3.78
N GLY A 48 22.40 -1.95 4.26
CA GLY A 48 23.81 -1.76 4.61
C GLY A 48 24.78 -1.70 3.42
N ASN A 49 24.29 -1.73 2.18
CA ASN A 49 25.11 -1.58 0.99
C ASN A 49 25.03 -0.15 0.43
N ARG A 50 26.14 0.59 0.52
CA ARG A 50 26.21 1.98 0.06
C ARG A 50 25.87 2.17 -1.42
N ALA A 51 26.07 1.16 -2.26
CA ALA A 51 25.65 1.25 -3.67
C ALA A 51 24.14 1.32 -3.84
N SER A 52 23.36 0.85 -2.85
CA SER A 52 21.90 0.95 -2.85
C SER A 52 21.38 2.29 -2.31
N ASP A 53 22.21 3.09 -1.65
CA ASP A 53 21.79 4.39 -1.10
C ASP A 53 21.30 5.34 -2.19
N ILE A 54 21.81 5.22 -3.42
CA ILE A 54 21.34 5.99 -4.57
C ILE A 54 19.86 5.75 -4.86
N ALA A 55 19.32 4.56 -4.59
CA ALA A 55 17.90 4.30 -4.75
C ALA A 55 17.07 5.15 -3.77
N LEU A 56 17.54 5.28 -2.52
CA LEU A 56 16.87 6.13 -1.52
C LEU A 56 16.96 7.61 -1.90
N GLU A 57 18.08 8.06 -2.43
CA GLU A 57 18.24 9.44 -2.94
C GLU A 57 17.25 9.71 -4.07
N ARG A 58 17.11 8.79 -5.03
CA ARG A 58 16.17 8.92 -6.14
C ARG A 58 14.71 8.87 -5.67
N ILE A 59 14.36 7.99 -4.73
CA ILE A 59 13.03 7.99 -4.12
C ILE A 59 12.74 9.34 -3.47
N ASN A 60 13.68 9.89 -2.68
CA ASN A 60 13.51 11.20 -2.06
C ASN A 60 13.32 12.30 -3.09
N GLN A 61 14.16 12.34 -4.13
CA GLN A 61 14.06 13.33 -5.20
C GLN A 61 12.70 13.28 -5.91
N VAL A 62 12.25 12.07 -6.32
CA VAL A 62 10.96 11.90 -6.99
C VAL A 62 9.81 12.34 -6.09
N LEU A 63 9.84 11.99 -4.80
CA LEU A 63 8.78 12.38 -3.87
C LEU A 63 8.74 13.90 -3.64
N ASP A 64 9.88 14.59 -3.65
CA ASP A 64 9.95 16.05 -3.51
C ASP A 64 9.50 16.78 -4.77
N ASP A 65 9.85 16.26 -5.95
CA ASP A 65 9.49 16.85 -7.24
C ASP A 65 8.00 16.61 -7.55
N GLU A 66 7.52 15.38 -7.34
CA GLU A 66 6.18 14.98 -7.75
C GLU A 66 5.10 15.27 -6.71
N ARG A 67 5.40 15.23 -5.42
CA ARG A 67 4.45 15.46 -4.31
C ARG A 67 3.16 14.67 -4.52
N PRO A 68 3.22 13.32 -4.54
CA PRO A 68 2.08 12.50 -4.87
C PRO A 68 1.01 12.48 -3.77
N ASP A 69 -0.22 12.13 -4.16
CA ASP A 69 -1.32 11.85 -3.24
C ASP A 69 -1.26 10.40 -2.72
N LEU A 70 -0.57 9.50 -3.45
CA LEU A 70 -0.39 8.09 -3.09
C LEU A 70 0.94 7.58 -3.64
N VAL A 71 1.63 6.76 -2.84
CA VAL A 71 2.82 6.02 -3.29
C VAL A 71 2.49 4.52 -3.35
N ILE A 72 2.86 3.88 -4.45
CA ILE A 72 2.67 2.43 -4.65
C ILE A 72 4.03 1.79 -4.93
N PHE A 73 4.39 0.78 -4.14
CA PHE A 73 5.51 -0.12 -4.45
C PHE A 73 4.93 -1.40 -5.05
N THR A 74 5.38 -1.76 -6.26
CA THR A 74 4.84 -2.89 -7.03
C THR A 74 5.80 -4.07 -7.10
N GLY A 75 6.48 -4.33 -6.01
CA GLY A 75 7.29 -5.52 -5.80
C GLY A 75 8.78 -5.32 -6.01
N ASP A 76 9.51 -6.34 -5.62
CA ASP A 76 10.97 -6.43 -5.64
C ASP A 76 11.63 -5.22 -4.94
N VAL A 77 11.07 -4.89 -3.77
CA VAL A 77 11.52 -3.73 -2.97
C VAL A 77 12.85 -4.01 -2.32
N VAL A 78 13.04 -5.22 -1.77
CA VAL A 78 14.25 -5.62 -1.05
C VAL A 78 14.95 -6.81 -1.72
N TYR A 79 16.29 -6.81 -1.65
CA TYR A 79 17.13 -7.84 -2.25
C TYR A 79 18.33 -8.24 -1.36
N SER A 80 18.19 -8.13 -0.05
CA SER A 80 19.17 -8.63 0.94
C SER A 80 18.55 -8.83 2.31
N ALA A 81 19.12 -9.72 3.10
CA ALA A 81 18.84 -9.79 4.53
C ALA A 81 19.58 -8.64 5.28
N PRO A 82 19.00 -8.14 6.38
CA PRO A 82 17.67 -8.41 6.91
C PRO A 82 16.57 -7.68 6.13
N ALA A 83 15.57 -8.42 5.67
CA ALA A 83 14.53 -7.91 4.77
C ALA A 83 13.63 -6.85 5.44
N ASP A 84 13.32 -7.01 6.72
CA ASP A 84 12.55 -6.05 7.52
C ASP A 84 13.23 -4.67 7.56
N SER A 85 14.51 -4.66 7.88
CA SER A 85 15.29 -3.42 7.97
C SER A 85 15.41 -2.75 6.62
N GLY A 86 15.63 -3.52 5.56
CA GLY A 86 15.66 -3.01 4.18
C GLY A 86 14.32 -2.41 3.77
N MET A 87 13.21 -3.12 4.03
CA MET A 87 11.86 -2.65 3.73
C MET A 87 11.55 -1.35 4.47
N LEU A 88 11.80 -1.29 5.77
CA LEU A 88 11.56 -0.10 6.57
C LEU A 88 12.39 1.09 6.10
N GLN A 89 13.63 0.85 5.66
CA GLN A 89 14.51 1.91 5.15
C GLN A 89 14.01 2.47 3.81
N VAL A 90 13.49 1.62 2.92
CA VAL A 90 12.89 2.08 1.65
C VAL A 90 11.58 2.86 1.89
N LEU A 91 10.80 2.49 2.91
CA LEU A 91 9.56 3.17 3.24
C LEU A 91 9.77 4.48 4.02
N GLU A 92 10.93 4.67 4.67
CA GLU A 92 11.21 5.84 5.50
C GLU A 92 10.97 7.19 4.79
N PRO A 93 11.40 7.42 3.54
CA PRO A 93 11.14 8.67 2.80
C PRO A 93 9.64 9.00 2.67
N VAL A 94 8.80 7.98 2.49
CA VAL A 94 7.35 8.12 2.37
C VAL A 94 6.72 8.47 3.72
N VAL A 95 7.15 7.76 4.77
CA VAL A 95 6.70 7.97 6.15
C VAL A 95 7.06 9.37 6.66
N LYS A 96 8.29 9.83 6.40
CA LYS A 96 8.74 11.20 6.78
C LYS A 96 7.86 12.29 6.17
N ARG A 97 7.33 12.06 4.97
CA ARG A 97 6.42 12.99 4.27
C ARG A 97 4.95 12.78 4.62
N LYS A 98 4.64 11.80 5.49
CA LYS A 98 3.26 11.42 5.89
C LYS A 98 2.38 11.08 4.68
N LEU A 99 2.98 10.55 3.63
CA LEU A 99 2.26 10.15 2.43
C LEU A 99 1.56 8.79 2.65
N PRO A 100 0.33 8.61 2.17
CA PRO A 100 -0.28 7.30 2.14
C PRO A 100 0.44 6.40 1.14
N PHE A 101 0.56 5.11 1.47
CA PHE A 101 1.23 4.17 0.59
C PHE A 101 0.69 2.75 0.71
N VAL A 102 0.99 1.96 -0.31
CA VAL A 102 0.80 0.50 -0.33
C VAL A 102 2.01 -0.20 -0.92
N VAL A 103 2.16 -1.47 -0.59
CA VAL A 103 3.16 -2.37 -1.15
C VAL A 103 2.44 -3.62 -1.65
N THR A 104 2.68 -4.02 -2.89
CA THR A 104 2.48 -5.38 -3.37
C THR A 104 3.84 -6.06 -3.50
N PHE A 105 3.90 -7.36 -3.27
CA PHE A 105 5.18 -8.07 -3.30
C PHE A 105 5.54 -8.56 -4.71
N GLY A 106 6.82 -8.48 -5.03
CA GLY A 106 7.43 -9.16 -6.16
C GLY A 106 7.95 -10.55 -5.77
N ASN A 107 8.66 -11.20 -6.68
CA ASN A 107 9.17 -12.55 -6.43
C ASN A 107 10.39 -12.58 -5.50
N HIS A 108 11.15 -11.50 -5.41
CA HIS A 108 12.36 -11.44 -4.60
C HIS A 108 12.13 -11.04 -3.14
N ASP A 109 11.03 -10.39 -2.80
CA ASP A 109 10.82 -9.84 -1.46
C ASP A 109 10.84 -10.91 -0.36
N ASN A 110 10.38 -12.12 -0.63
CA ASN A 110 10.35 -13.23 0.33
C ASN A 110 11.56 -14.18 0.26
N GLU A 111 12.59 -13.86 -0.53
CA GLU A 111 13.83 -14.64 -0.62
C GLU A 111 14.86 -14.27 0.46
N GLN A 112 14.63 -13.19 1.19
CA GLN A 112 15.62 -12.57 2.07
C GLN A 112 15.43 -12.94 3.55
N GLY A 113 15.01 -14.18 3.81
CA GLY A 113 14.88 -14.74 5.17
C GLY A 113 13.57 -14.39 5.89
N MET A 114 12.64 -13.73 5.21
CA MET A 114 11.30 -13.44 5.73
C MET A 114 10.22 -13.89 4.75
N THR A 115 9.10 -14.37 5.29
CA THR A 115 7.94 -14.71 4.48
C THR A 115 7.15 -13.45 4.09
N ARG A 116 6.28 -13.57 3.06
CA ARG A 116 5.37 -12.48 2.64
C ARG A 116 4.49 -12.02 3.78
N GLU A 117 3.98 -12.96 4.59
CA GLU A 117 3.14 -12.67 5.76
C GLU A 117 3.88 -11.84 6.79
N GLN A 118 5.13 -12.23 7.08
CA GLN A 118 5.96 -11.52 8.05
C GLN A 118 6.22 -10.08 7.59
N LEU A 119 6.59 -9.90 6.32
CA LEU A 119 6.79 -8.57 5.73
C LEU A 119 5.48 -7.76 5.72
N TYR A 120 4.36 -8.39 5.35
CA TYR A 120 3.05 -7.75 5.37
C TYR A 120 2.69 -7.24 6.76
N ASP A 121 2.87 -8.07 7.78
CA ASP A 121 2.58 -7.71 9.17
C ASP A 121 3.49 -6.59 9.70
N ILE A 122 4.73 -6.48 9.19
CA ILE A 122 5.63 -5.37 9.49
C ILE A 122 5.14 -4.09 8.82
N ILE A 123 4.88 -4.13 7.51
CA ILE A 123 4.45 -2.96 6.72
C ILE A 123 3.13 -2.40 7.28
N ARG A 124 2.22 -3.26 7.72
CA ARG A 124 0.95 -2.83 8.33
C ARG A 124 1.10 -1.99 9.60
N LYS A 125 2.22 -2.09 10.28
CA LYS A 125 2.51 -1.27 11.47
C LYS A 125 3.14 0.07 11.11
N VAL A 126 3.54 0.27 9.86
CA VAL A 126 4.16 1.50 9.39
C VAL A 126 3.10 2.60 9.22
N PRO A 127 3.29 3.80 9.79
CA PRO A 127 2.34 4.89 9.62
C PRO A 127 2.13 5.26 8.16
N GLY A 128 0.89 5.50 7.77
CA GLY A 128 0.53 5.86 6.39
C GLY A 128 0.25 4.69 5.45
N ASN A 129 0.48 3.43 5.89
CA ASN A 129 0.10 2.28 5.08
C ASN A 129 -1.43 2.17 4.92
N LEU A 130 -1.87 1.72 3.76
CA LEU A 130 -3.27 1.48 3.43
C LEU A 130 -3.61 -0.01 3.28
N LEU A 131 -2.67 -0.89 3.60
CA LEU A 131 -2.87 -2.33 3.54
C LEU A 131 -4.05 -2.74 4.44
N PRO A 132 -4.97 -3.59 3.97
CA PRO A 132 -6.06 -4.11 4.79
C PRO A 132 -5.56 -5.10 5.85
N ASP A 133 -6.45 -5.50 6.76
CA ASP A 133 -6.22 -6.68 7.58
C ASP A 133 -6.22 -7.91 6.69
N ARG A 134 -5.14 -8.68 6.71
CA ARG A 134 -5.08 -9.89 5.89
C ARG A 134 -5.90 -11.07 6.43
N GLY A 135 -6.32 -11.01 7.70
CA GLY A 135 -7.02 -12.13 8.32
C GLY A 135 -6.15 -13.39 8.29
N THR A 136 -6.66 -14.46 7.69
CA THR A 136 -5.95 -15.73 7.49
C THR A 136 -5.29 -15.85 6.10
N VAL A 137 -5.44 -14.87 5.25
CA VAL A 137 -4.88 -14.86 3.89
C VAL A 137 -3.41 -14.46 3.92
N LEU A 138 -2.58 -15.09 3.11
CA LEU A 138 -1.13 -14.85 3.08
C LEU A 138 -0.80 -13.45 2.58
N SER A 139 -1.37 -13.08 1.44
CA SER A 139 -1.29 -11.74 0.85
C SER A 139 -2.65 -11.45 0.21
N PRO A 140 -3.50 -10.64 0.83
CA PRO A 140 -4.83 -10.41 0.31
C PRO A 140 -4.79 -9.54 -0.95
N ASP A 141 -5.63 -9.92 -1.92
CA ASP A 141 -6.02 -8.98 -2.97
C ASP A 141 -7.02 -7.98 -2.38
N TYR A 142 -6.91 -6.73 -2.76
CA TYR A 142 -7.78 -5.68 -2.23
C TYR A 142 -7.99 -4.55 -3.23
N VAL A 143 -9.01 -3.74 -2.95
CA VAL A 143 -9.33 -2.55 -3.73
C VAL A 143 -9.10 -1.31 -2.87
N LEU A 144 -8.33 -0.36 -3.40
CA LEU A 144 -8.29 1.00 -2.87
C LEU A 144 -9.27 1.85 -3.66
N THR A 145 -10.09 2.61 -2.95
CA THR A 145 -11.04 3.54 -3.55
C THR A 145 -10.52 4.96 -3.45
N VAL A 146 -10.58 5.71 -4.54
CA VAL A 146 -10.30 7.14 -4.57
C VAL A 146 -11.62 7.88 -4.73
N LYS A 147 -11.98 8.68 -3.73
CA LYS A 147 -13.25 9.40 -3.67
C LYS A 147 -13.30 10.56 -4.66
N SER A 148 -14.51 10.89 -5.10
CA SER A 148 -14.73 12.08 -5.91
C SER A 148 -14.48 13.37 -5.12
N SER A 149 -13.93 14.39 -5.78
CA SER A 149 -13.75 15.71 -5.18
C SER A 149 -15.06 16.42 -4.83
N SER A 150 -16.12 16.17 -5.62
CA SER A 150 -17.43 16.81 -5.48
C SER A 150 -18.43 15.99 -4.67
N ASN A 151 -18.26 14.67 -4.61
CA ASN A 151 -19.18 13.76 -3.91
C ASN A 151 -18.39 12.63 -3.22
N VAL A 152 -18.14 12.80 -1.92
CA VAL A 152 -17.39 11.81 -1.10
C VAL A 152 -18.06 10.44 -0.98
N LYS A 153 -19.36 10.31 -1.31
CA LYS A 153 -20.05 9.03 -1.35
C LYS A 153 -19.76 8.24 -2.63
N LYS A 154 -19.21 8.91 -3.66
CA LYS A 154 -18.92 8.30 -4.95
C LYS A 154 -17.43 7.93 -5.05
N ASP A 155 -17.14 6.68 -5.37
CA ASP A 155 -15.81 6.23 -5.75
C ASP A 155 -15.54 6.66 -7.19
N ALA A 156 -14.55 7.54 -7.38
CA ALA A 156 -14.21 8.09 -8.69
C ALA A 156 -13.15 7.27 -9.41
N ALA A 157 -12.29 6.57 -8.65
CA ALA A 157 -11.36 5.59 -9.20
C ALA A 157 -11.20 4.40 -8.26
N LEU A 158 -10.83 3.26 -8.82
CA LEU A 158 -10.59 2.00 -8.13
C LEU A 158 -9.21 1.48 -8.53
N LEU A 159 -8.38 1.15 -7.53
CA LEU A 159 -7.07 0.56 -7.73
C LEU A 159 -7.12 -0.88 -7.20
N TYR A 160 -7.02 -1.84 -8.10
CA TYR A 160 -6.98 -3.26 -7.74
C TYR A 160 -5.54 -3.66 -7.45
N CYS A 161 -5.25 -3.95 -6.21
CA CYS A 161 -3.94 -4.43 -5.76
C CYS A 161 -4.00 -5.95 -5.68
N MET A 162 -3.24 -6.61 -6.54
CA MET A 162 -3.25 -8.08 -6.68
C MET A 162 -1.84 -8.61 -6.55
N ASP A 163 -1.69 -9.71 -5.81
CA ASP A 163 -0.40 -10.40 -5.67
C ASP A 163 -0.23 -11.42 -6.82
N SER A 164 0.76 -11.19 -7.68
CA SER A 164 1.09 -12.11 -8.78
C SER A 164 1.88 -13.34 -8.33
N HIS A 165 2.09 -13.50 -7.03
CA HIS A 165 2.88 -14.56 -6.40
C HIS A 165 4.38 -14.49 -6.72
N SER A 166 5.12 -15.58 -6.42
CA SER A 166 6.58 -15.63 -6.58
C SER A 166 6.97 -16.54 -7.75
N TYR A 167 7.08 -17.83 -7.48
CA TYR A 167 7.46 -18.83 -8.47
C TYR A 167 6.32 -19.81 -8.74
N SER A 168 6.38 -20.46 -9.92
CA SER A 168 5.41 -21.45 -10.32
C SER A 168 5.28 -22.56 -9.26
N PRO A 169 4.07 -22.89 -8.80
CA PRO A 169 3.82 -24.02 -7.91
C PRO A 169 3.82 -25.37 -8.66
N LEU A 170 3.88 -25.36 -9.98
CA LEU A 170 3.84 -26.56 -10.80
C LEU A 170 5.25 -27.08 -11.07
N LYS A 171 5.49 -28.38 -10.76
CA LYS A 171 6.83 -29.00 -10.87
C LYS A 171 7.41 -28.92 -12.29
N ASP A 172 6.57 -29.05 -13.30
CA ASP A 172 6.97 -29.12 -14.71
C ASP A 172 6.95 -27.76 -15.42
N VAL A 173 6.51 -26.70 -14.70
CA VAL A 173 6.47 -25.34 -15.22
C VAL A 173 7.47 -24.50 -14.45
N LYS A 174 8.58 -24.15 -15.09
CA LYS A 174 9.62 -23.31 -14.51
C LYS A 174 9.26 -21.83 -14.69
N GLY A 175 9.83 -20.99 -13.84
CA GLY A 175 9.69 -19.54 -13.90
C GLY A 175 8.71 -18.99 -12.85
N TYR A 176 8.10 -17.87 -13.17
CA TYR A 176 7.26 -17.14 -12.25
C TYR A 176 5.85 -17.70 -12.16
N ALA A 177 5.19 -17.42 -11.02
CA ALA A 177 3.77 -17.68 -10.86
C ALA A 177 2.93 -16.63 -11.65
N TRP A 178 1.64 -16.68 -11.48
CA TRP A 178 0.67 -15.87 -12.22
C TRP A 178 -0.55 -15.61 -11.35
N LEU A 179 -1.41 -14.69 -11.80
CA LEU A 179 -2.72 -14.49 -11.19
C LEU A 179 -3.56 -15.75 -11.35
N THR A 180 -4.11 -16.24 -10.24
CA THR A 180 -4.93 -17.45 -10.22
C THR A 180 -6.34 -17.19 -10.76
N PHE A 181 -7.06 -18.27 -11.13
CA PHE A 181 -8.46 -18.16 -11.52
C PHE A 181 -9.33 -17.60 -10.38
N ASP A 182 -9.00 -17.89 -9.13
CA ASP A 182 -9.71 -17.35 -7.96
C ASP A 182 -9.53 -15.84 -7.86
N GLN A 183 -8.33 -15.33 -8.10
CA GLN A 183 -8.06 -13.90 -8.16
C GLN A 183 -8.80 -13.22 -9.34
N ILE A 184 -8.84 -13.86 -10.50
CA ILE A 184 -9.61 -13.36 -11.65
C ILE A 184 -11.11 -13.31 -11.31
N ASN A 185 -11.64 -14.36 -10.68
CA ASN A 185 -13.04 -14.40 -10.24
C ASN A 185 -13.31 -13.33 -9.17
N TRP A 186 -12.41 -13.18 -8.20
CA TRP A 186 -12.50 -12.11 -7.21
C TRP A 186 -12.55 -10.73 -7.88
N TYR A 187 -11.63 -10.43 -8.81
CA TYR A 187 -11.64 -9.18 -9.57
C TYR A 187 -12.99 -8.94 -10.27
N ARG A 188 -13.51 -9.96 -10.95
CA ARG A 188 -14.80 -9.86 -11.65
C ARG A 188 -15.95 -9.55 -10.70
N GLN A 189 -15.98 -10.19 -9.53
CA GLN A 189 -17.00 -9.94 -8.51
C GLN A 189 -16.90 -8.52 -7.94
N GLN A 190 -15.69 -8.09 -7.57
CA GLN A 190 -15.47 -6.72 -7.09
C GLN A 190 -15.86 -5.69 -8.14
N SER A 191 -15.40 -5.87 -9.38
CA SER A 191 -15.71 -4.99 -10.50
C SER A 191 -17.23 -4.86 -10.74
N ALA A 192 -17.95 -5.98 -10.70
CA ALA A 192 -19.40 -5.99 -10.85
C ALA A 192 -20.11 -5.26 -9.69
N ALA A 193 -19.66 -5.48 -8.45
CA ALA A 193 -20.20 -4.82 -7.26
C ALA A 193 -20.01 -3.30 -7.32
N TYR A 194 -18.81 -2.83 -7.63
CA TYR A 194 -18.54 -1.39 -7.77
C TYR A 194 -19.28 -0.77 -8.95
N LYS A 195 -19.43 -1.49 -10.06
CA LYS A 195 -20.27 -1.03 -11.19
C LYS A 195 -21.71 -0.83 -10.75
N ALA A 196 -22.29 -1.77 -10.02
CA ALA A 196 -23.65 -1.66 -9.50
C ALA A 196 -23.81 -0.48 -8.53
N GLN A 197 -22.81 -0.28 -7.64
CA GLN A 197 -22.80 0.81 -6.67
C GLN A 197 -22.64 2.19 -7.31
N ASN A 198 -21.74 2.33 -8.28
CA ASN A 198 -21.40 3.62 -8.88
C ASN A 198 -22.25 3.97 -10.11
N GLY A 199 -23.01 3.03 -10.67
CA GLY A 199 -23.79 3.22 -11.89
C GLY A 199 -22.96 3.47 -13.14
N CYS A 200 -21.64 3.17 -13.12
CA CYS A 200 -20.68 3.44 -14.17
C CYS A 200 -19.89 2.19 -14.54
N LEU A 201 -19.51 2.08 -15.80
CA LEU A 201 -18.47 1.16 -16.23
C LEU A 201 -17.13 1.62 -15.66
N LEU A 202 -16.44 0.74 -14.96
CA LEU A 202 -15.05 0.97 -14.60
C LEU A 202 -14.25 1.11 -15.90
N TYR A 203 -13.48 2.18 -15.98
CA TYR A 203 -12.59 2.39 -17.11
C TYR A 203 -11.48 1.33 -17.02
N THR A 204 -11.52 0.35 -17.87
CA THR A 204 -10.36 -0.52 -18.12
C THR A 204 -9.48 0.22 -19.11
N SER A 205 -8.21 0.42 -18.79
CA SER A 205 -7.24 0.87 -19.79
C SER A 205 -7.35 -0.06 -21.01
N PRO A 206 -7.52 0.46 -22.22
CA PRO A 206 -7.49 -0.42 -23.39
C PRO A 206 -6.14 -1.14 -23.38
N SER A 207 -6.17 -2.46 -23.45
CA SER A 207 -4.98 -3.24 -23.73
C SER A 207 -4.31 -2.65 -24.98
N PRO A 208 -2.99 -2.43 -24.99
CA PRO A 208 -2.34 -2.11 -26.25
C PRO A 208 -2.74 -3.17 -27.24
N ARG A 209 -3.34 -2.77 -28.33
CA ARG A 209 -3.57 -3.66 -29.46
C ARG A 209 -2.20 -3.91 -30.07
N ASP A 210 -1.81 -5.19 -30.09
CA ASP A 210 -0.65 -5.66 -30.84
C ASP A 210 -0.81 -5.27 -32.33
#